data_e43688714abb08caf440b1b716acf447
#
_entry.id   e43688714abb08caf440b1b716acf447
#
_cell.length_a   1.000
_cell.length_b   1.000
_cell.length_c   1.000
_cell.angle_alpha   90.00
_cell.angle_beta   90.00
_cell.angle_gamma   90.00
#
_symmetry.space_group_name_H-M   'P 1'
#
loop_
_entity.id
_entity.type
_entity.pdbx_description
1 polymer ?
#
loop_
_entity_poly.entity_id
_entity_poly.type
_entity_poly.pdbx_seq_one_letter_code
_entity_poly.pdbx_strand_id
1 'polypeptide(L)'
;YQRHDLHIIDTKYWNISGSGAGVENSTLGPGAVSLAWIRGDANDVDYRVDGDSNVNINYIDLRYAGWKPWSGSWTEFGIDYAMPNTTKKQDSYGGLYDADNGVMLTGEISQDMLGGYNKTVLQYANKGLAQNMVSQGGGWYDMWNYVNDATGYRVINTGLIPITEKFSINHVLTWGSADDITDYTDKTRMLSLVARGQYQFTDYVRLIGEVGGFYQKDSYNNGTSYKQAGEKYTIALGLADGPDFMSRPELRIFASYLNDSEDGKPFEDQTANNTWNFGVQVEAWW
;
A
#
# COMPACT_ATOMS: atom_id res chain seq x y z
N TYR A 1 -2.12 17.02 -6.19
CA TYR A 1 -1.46 16.41 -5.04
C TYR A 1 -1.03 15.00 -5.39
N GLN A 2 0.27 14.69 -5.32
CA GLN A 2 0.82 13.45 -5.84
C GLN A 2 0.44 12.25 -4.97
N ARG A 3 0.10 11.17 -5.65
CA ARG A 3 -0.16 9.87 -5.07
C ARG A 3 1.11 9.03 -5.13
N HIS A 4 1.58 8.55 -3.99
CA HIS A 4 2.80 7.75 -3.88
C HIS A 4 2.47 6.25 -3.89
N ASP A 5 2.19 5.73 -5.07
CA ASP A 5 1.94 4.32 -5.29
C ASP A 5 3.12 3.64 -5.98
N LEU A 6 3.35 2.37 -5.72
CA LEU A 6 4.27 1.54 -6.47
C LEU A 6 3.49 0.82 -7.58
N HIS A 7 3.42 1.44 -8.75
CA HIS A 7 2.58 0.97 -9.85
C HIS A 7 2.97 -0.40 -10.43
N ILE A 8 4.23 -0.81 -10.31
CA ILE A 8 4.71 -2.09 -10.84
C ILE A 8 4.39 -3.25 -9.91
N ILE A 9 4.44 -2.99 -8.60
CA ILE A 9 4.07 -3.91 -7.54
C ILE A 9 3.08 -3.16 -6.67
N ASP A 10 1.86 -3.63 -6.58
CA ASP A 10 0.73 -2.95 -5.94
C ASP A 10 0.95 -2.73 -4.43
N THR A 11 1.86 -1.85 -4.09
CA THR A 11 2.06 -1.40 -2.70
C THR A 11 1.74 0.08 -2.60
N LYS A 12 0.69 0.38 -1.90
CA LYS A 12 0.22 1.74 -1.64
C LYS A 12 0.54 2.11 -0.21
N TYR A 13 1.28 3.18 -0.01
CA TYR A 13 1.64 3.60 1.34
C TYR A 13 1.25 5.05 1.65
N TRP A 14 0.96 5.84 0.63
CA TRP A 14 0.50 7.22 0.79
C TRP A 14 -0.74 7.46 -0.05
N ASN A 15 -1.82 6.82 0.29
CA ASN A 15 -3.01 6.72 -0.56
C ASN A 15 -4.21 7.47 0.04
N ILE A 16 -4.00 8.69 0.51
CA ILE A 16 -5.10 9.57 0.86
C ILE A 16 -5.43 10.41 -0.38
N SER A 17 -6.63 10.22 -0.90
CA SER A 17 -7.10 10.90 -2.10
C SER A 17 -8.56 11.31 -1.95
N GLY A 18 -8.92 12.39 -2.61
CA GLY A 18 -10.27 12.94 -2.58
C GLY A 18 -10.30 14.34 -3.20
N SER A 19 -11.45 14.98 -3.14
CA SER A 19 -11.60 16.38 -3.53
C SER A 19 -11.00 17.28 -2.45
N GLY A 20 -10.24 18.30 -2.83
CA GLY A 20 -9.61 19.16 -1.84
C GLY A 20 -8.91 20.38 -2.42
N ALA A 21 -8.18 21.06 -1.58
CA ALA A 21 -7.36 22.20 -1.94
C ALA A 21 -6.08 22.21 -1.08
N GLY A 22 -4.99 22.68 -1.66
CA GLY A 22 -3.71 22.72 -0.95
C GLY A 22 -2.69 23.61 -1.62
N VAL A 23 -1.54 23.70 -0.96
CA VAL A 23 -0.34 24.37 -1.48
C VAL A 23 0.78 23.34 -1.49
N GLU A 24 1.49 23.23 -2.60
CA GLU A 24 2.58 22.29 -2.76
C GLU A 24 3.92 23.00 -2.95
N ASN A 25 4.98 22.30 -2.51
CA ASN A 25 6.37 22.68 -2.79
C ASN A 25 6.78 24.10 -2.36
N SER A 26 6.21 24.60 -1.26
CA SER A 26 6.64 25.87 -0.66
C SER A 26 8.01 25.68 0.00
N THR A 27 9.03 26.37 -0.49
CA THR A 27 10.41 26.23 -0.01
C THR A 27 10.51 26.53 1.49
N LEU A 28 11.11 25.61 2.25
CA LEU A 28 11.39 25.76 3.68
C LEU A 28 12.74 25.12 4.02
N GLY A 29 13.75 25.95 4.29
CA GLY A 29 15.09 25.47 4.54
C GLY A 29 15.67 24.64 3.40
N PRO A 30 16.22 23.44 3.67
CA PRO A 30 16.81 22.57 2.65
C PRO A 30 15.78 21.77 1.83
N GLY A 31 14.49 21.88 2.14
CA GLY A 31 13.41 21.15 1.49
C GLY A 31 12.21 22.03 1.16
N ALA A 32 11.06 21.40 1.02
CA ALA A 32 9.80 22.06 0.73
C ALA A 32 8.65 21.46 1.56
N VAL A 33 7.70 22.32 1.92
CA VAL A 33 6.47 21.95 2.63
C VAL A 33 5.31 21.94 1.64
N SER A 34 4.45 20.93 1.77
CA SER A 34 3.15 20.86 1.13
C SER A 34 2.07 20.69 2.21
N LEU A 35 0.95 21.37 2.06
CA LEU A 35 -0.20 21.28 2.97
C LEU A 35 -1.47 21.16 2.14
N ALA A 36 -2.29 20.18 2.42
CA ALA A 36 -3.58 20.01 1.76
C ALA A 36 -4.68 19.69 2.76
N TRP A 37 -5.88 20.20 2.48
CA TRP A 37 -7.12 19.66 2.97
C TRP A 37 -7.75 18.79 1.90
N ILE A 38 -8.09 17.55 2.26
CA ILE A 38 -8.64 16.55 1.34
C ILE A 38 -9.92 16.01 1.96
N ARG A 39 -10.97 15.97 1.19
CA ARG A 39 -12.21 15.28 1.55
C ARG A 39 -12.23 13.94 0.84
N GLY A 40 -12.03 12.87 1.59
CA GLY A 40 -12.20 11.49 1.17
C GLY A 40 -13.48 10.90 1.71
N ASP A 41 -13.79 9.70 1.27
CA ASP A 41 -14.89 8.90 1.79
C ASP A 41 -14.32 7.75 2.63
N ALA A 42 -14.95 7.46 3.76
CA ALA A 42 -14.73 6.21 4.46
C ALA A 42 -15.31 5.05 3.62
N ASN A 43 -14.85 3.84 3.89
CA ASN A 43 -15.52 2.67 3.33
C ASN A 43 -16.98 2.64 3.79
N ASP A 44 -17.83 2.08 2.95
CA ASP A 44 -19.24 1.82 3.29
C ASP A 44 -19.32 0.98 4.56
N VAL A 45 -19.74 1.61 5.63
CA VAL A 45 -19.69 1.01 6.97
C VAL A 45 -20.76 -0.03 7.17
N ASP A 46 -21.93 0.16 6.58
CA ASP A 46 -23.01 -0.82 6.65
C ASP A 46 -24.03 -0.65 5.52
N TYR A 47 -24.16 -1.69 4.69
CA TYR A 47 -25.20 -1.79 3.67
C TYR A 47 -26.64 -1.83 4.24
N ARG A 48 -26.79 -2.03 5.55
CA ARG A 48 -28.10 -2.06 6.25
C ARG A 48 -28.63 -0.69 6.61
N VAL A 49 -27.81 0.35 6.45
CA VAL A 49 -28.22 1.73 6.73
C VAL A 49 -28.65 2.39 5.44
N ASP A 50 -29.95 2.32 5.12
CA ASP A 50 -30.55 2.86 3.89
C ASP A 50 -30.06 4.27 3.55
N GLY A 51 -29.18 4.37 2.53
CA GLY A 51 -28.80 5.63 1.89
C GLY A 51 -27.84 6.55 2.67
N ASP A 52 -27.34 6.15 3.83
CA ASP A 52 -26.42 6.95 4.66
C ASP A 52 -25.13 6.20 5.05
N SER A 53 -24.73 5.19 4.28
CA SER A 53 -23.56 4.38 4.56
C SER A 53 -22.23 5.14 4.36
N ASN A 54 -22.22 6.18 3.53
CA ASN A 54 -21.02 6.90 3.14
C ASN A 54 -20.72 8.05 4.10
N VAL A 55 -19.58 7.96 4.80
CA VAL A 55 -19.09 9.00 5.70
C VAL A 55 -17.96 9.77 5.03
N ASN A 56 -18.06 11.09 5.06
CA ASN A 56 -16.96 11.93 4.61
C ASN A 56 -15.89 12.02 5.69
N ILE A 57 -14.64 11.86 5.28
CA ILE A 57 -13.47 12.08 6.13
C ILE A 57 -12.75 13.33 5.64
N ASN A 58 -12.51 14.28 6.53
CA ASN A 58 -11.65 15.40 6.24
C ASN A 58 -10.22 15.04 6.66
N TYR A 59 -9.28 15.12 5.73
CA TYR A 59 -7.86 14.93 6.00
C TYR A 59 -7.13 16.27 5.95
N ILE A 60 -6.25 16.50 6.90
CA ILE A 60 -5.17 17.47 6.77
C ILE A 60 -3.90 16.69 6.51
N ASP A 61 -3.33 16.88 5.34
CA ASP A 61 -2.09 16.22 4.90
C ASP A 61 -0.98 17.30 4.89
N LEU A 62 0.02 17.10 5.72
CA LEU A 62 1.21 17.97 5.83
C LEU A 62 2.44 17.15 5.46
N ARG A 63 3.21 17.61 4.48
CA ARG A 63 4.45 16.95 4.03
C ARG A 63 5.63 17.91 4.04
N TYR A 64 6.79 17.36 4.37
CA TYR A 64 8.08 18.01 4.19
C TYR A 64 8.99 17.08 3.38
N ALA A 65 9.45 17.52 2.23
CA ALA A 65 10.20 16.71 1.27
C ALA A 65 11.46 17.42 0.78
N GLY A 66 12.41 16.63 0.25
CA GLY A 66 13.58 17.13 -0.45
C GLY A 66 14.80 17.42 0.41
N TRP A 67 14.75 17.19 1.73
CA TRP A 67 15.97 17.21 2.53
C TRP A 67 16.88 16.04 2.16
N LYS A 68 18.17 16.34 1.96
CA LYS A 68 19.21 15.40 1.55
C LYS A 68 20.24 15.27 2.67
N PRO A 69 20.09 14.33 3.61
CA PRO A 69 21.03 14.13 4.73
C PRO A 69 22.45 13.82 4.26
N TRP A 70 22.62 13.19 3.10
CA TRP A 70 23.90 12.92 2.43
C TRP A 70 23.74 12.94 0.91
N SER A 71 24.84 12.90 0.18
CA SER A 71 24.82 12.86 -1.29
C SER A 71 24.13 11.60 -1.81
N GLY A 72 23.24 11.74 -2.80
CA GLY A 72 22.44 10.64 -3.36
C GLY A 72 21.26 10.22 -2.49
N SER A 73 20.94 10.96 -1.41
CA SER A 73 19.76 10.71 -0.60
C SER A 73 18.64 11.72 -0.86
N TRP A 74 17.43 11.33 -0.52
CA TRP A 74 16.23 12.15 -0.53
C TRP A 74 15.27 11.68 0.56
N THR A 75 14.61 12.59 1.25
CA THR A 75 13.65 12.25 2.32
C THR A 75 12.31 12.91 2.10
N GLU A 76 11.27 12.27 2.62
CA GLU A 76 9.94 12.84 2.79
C GLU A 76 9.35 12.42 4.14
N PHE A 77 8.75 13.37 4.83
CA PHE A 77 8.03 13.16 6.08
C PHE A 77 6.61 13.66 5.93
N GLY A 78 5.65 12.95 6.47
CA GLY A 78 4.26 13.32 6.37
C GLY A 78 3.47 13.05 7.64
N ILE A 79 2.45 13.85 7.82
CA ILE A 79 1.43 13.73 8.85
C ILE A 79 0.08 13.86 8.17
N ASP A 80 -0.72 12.81 8.27
CA ASP A 80 -2.12 12.81 7.85
C ASP A 80 -2.99 12.80 9.10
N TYR A 81 -3.79 13.82 9.28
CA TYR A 81 -4.78 13.91 10.35
C TYR A 81 -6.17 13.74 9.78
N ALA A 82 -6.81 12.65 10.15
CA ALA A 82 -8.14 12.26 9.67
C ALA A 82 -9.21 12.66 10.68
N MET A 83 -10.26 13.33 10.21
CA MET A 83 -11.40 13.80 11.01
C MET A 83 -12.68 13.26 10.37
N PRO A 84 -13.31 12.24 10.95
CA PRO A 84 -14.65 11.81 10.55
C PRO A 84 -15.63 12.99 10.62
N ASN A 85 -16.49 13.08 9.61
CA ASN A 85 -17.51 14.11 9.51
C ASN A 85 -18.88 13.47 9.34
N THR A 86 -19.40 12.94 10.43
CA THR A 86 -20.70 12.28 10.51
C THR A 86 -21.86 13.27 10.48
N THR A 87 -23.00 12.82 10.02
CA THR A 87 -24.26 13.56 10.14
C THR A 87 -24.94 13.19 11.47
N LYS A 88 -25.87 14.05 11.94
CA LYS A 88 -26.66 13.76 13.14
C LYS A 88 -27.44 12.43 13.04
N LYS A 89 -27.81 12.01 11.83
CA LYS A 89 -28.47 10.73 11.61
C LYS A 89 -27.49 9.57 11.80
N GLN A 90 -26.28 9.67 11.22
CA GLN A 90 -25.23 8.68 11.40
C GLN A 90 -24.83 8.55 12.87
N ASP A 91 -24.67 9.65 13.59
CA ASP A 91 -24.39 9.62 15.04
C ASP A 91 -25.46 8.89 15.86
N SER A 92 -26.72 8.88 15.39
CA SER A 92 -27.81 8.16 16.07
C SER A 92 -27.71 6.62 15.97
N TYR A 93 -26.87 6.09 15.10
CA TYR A 93 -26.64 4.65 14.95
C TYR A 93 -25.60 4.07 15.93
N GLY A 94 -24.98 4.93 16.75
CA GLY A 94 -24.03 4.52 17.79
C GLY A 94 -22.73 3.99 17.19
N GLY A 95 -22.16 2.97 17.77
CA GLY A 95 -20.81 2.46 17.50
C GLY A 95 -20.40 2.24 16.03
N LEU A 96 -21.34 2.25 15.08
CA LEU A 96 -21.08 2.15 13.64
C LEU A 96 -20.36 3.37 13.06
N TYR A 97 -20.53 4.54 13.66
CA TYR A 97 -20.03 5.83 13.13
C TYR A 97 -19.31 6.64 14.22
N ASP A 98 -18.74 5.95 15.21
CA ASP A 98 -18.22 6.58 16.43
C ASP A 98 -16.68 6.46 16.53
N ALA A 99 -16.01 6.43 15.39
CA ALA A 99 -14.55 6.46 15.36
C ALA A 99 -14.02 7.87 15.65
N ASP A 100 -13.04 7.92 16.54
CA ASP A 100 -12.27 9.12 16.88
C ASP A 100 -11.43 9.62 15.70
N ASN A 101 -10.93 10.84 15.79
CA ASN A 101 -9.93 11.36 14.86
C ASN A 101 -8.65 10.51 14.89
N GLY A 102 -8.09 10.24 13.72
CA GLY A 102 -6.90 9.41 13.57
C GLY A 102 -5.70 10.17 13.02
N VAL A 103 -4.52 9.62 13.25
CA VAL A 103 -3.25 10.15 12.73
C VAL A 103 -2.49 9.05 12.01
N MET A 104 -1.89 9.38 10.86
CA MET A 104 -0.86 8.57 10.22
C MET A 104 0.42 9.41 10.09
N LEU A 105 1.54 8.84 10.49
CA LEU A 105 2.87 9.39 10.33
C LEU A 105 3.61 8.57 9.30
N THR A 106 4.26 9.24 8.35
CA THR A 106 5.10 8.60 7.32
C THR A 106 6.47 9.23 7.30
N GLY A 107 7.50 8.40 7.30
CA GLY A 107 8.88 8.81 7.05
C GLY A 107 9.47 7.98 5.93
N GLU A 108 10.02 8.65 4.91
CA GLU A 108 10.61 8.02 3.74
C GLU A 108 12.05 8.50 3.58
N ILE A 109 12.94 7.56 3.28
CA ILE A 109 14.28 7.83 2.79
C ILE A 109 14.55 7.01 1.54
N SER A 110 14.98 7.69 0.50
CA SER A 110 15.47 7.11 -0.74
C SER A 110 16.95 7.44 -0.90
N GLN A 111 17.73 6.51 -1.44
CA GLN A 111 19.16 6.69 -1.66
C GLN A 111 19.62 5.95 -2.90
N ASP A 112 20.62 6.52 -3.58
CA ASP A 112 21.33 5.86 -4.66
C ASP A 112 22.07 4.64 -4.09
N MET A 113 21.92 3.48 -4.71
CA MET A 113 22.50 2.24 -4.24
C MET A 113 22.79 1.28 -5.39
N LEU A 114 24.01 0.77 -5.51
CA LEU A 114 24.43 -0.25 -6.48
C LEU A 114 24.07 0.12 -7.96
N GLY A 115 24.16 1.38 -8.32
CA GLY A 115 23.81 1.87 -9.66
C GLY A 115 22.31 2.04 -9.90
N GLY A 116 21.47 1.72 -8.94
CA GLY A 116 20.04 1.98 -8.92
C GLY A 116 19.66 2.78 -7.67
N TYR A 117 18.56 2.41 -7.02
CA TYR A 117 18.11 3.07 -5.79
C TYR A 117 17.56 2.07 -4.78
N ASN A 118 17.54 2.48 -3.51
CA ASN A 118 16.81 1.84 -2.44
C ASN A 118 15.98 2.88 -1.68
N LYS A 119 14.74 2.55 -1.36
CA LYS A 119 13.80 3.36 -0.62
C LYS A 119 13.29 2.59 0.59
N THR A 120 13.30 3.22 1.75
CA THR A 120 12.69 2.69 2.99
C THR A 120 11.61 3.64 3.46
N VAL A 121 10.43 3.10 3.77
CA VAL A 121 9.30 3.83 4.32
C VAL A 121 8.96 3.24 5.69
N LEU A 122 8.81 4.12 6.67
CA LEU A 122 8.33 3.79 8.01
C LEU A 122 7.01 4.50 8.25
N GLN A 123 6.00 3.78 8.70
CA GLN A 123 4.69 4.34 9.00
C GLN A 123 4.20 3.91 10.38
N TYR A 124 3.50 4.83 11.00
CA TYR A 124 2.67 4.61 12.19
C TYR A 124 1.28 5.16 11.90
N ALA A 125 0.25 4.46 12.33
CA ALA A 125 -1.11 4.97 12.28
C ALA A 125 -1.90 4.54 13.51
N ASN A 126 -2.92 5.31 13.86
CA ASN A 126 -3.85 4.94 14.91
C ASN A 126 -5.30 5.12 14.48
N LYS A 127 -6.21 4.66 15.34
CA LYS A 127 -7.65 4.77 15.13
C LYS A 127 -8.06 4.13 13.79
N GLY A 128 -9.01 4.72 13.09
CA GLY A 128 -9.49 4.23 11.80
C GLY A 128 -8.44 4.14 10.68
N LEU A 129 -7.23 4.67 10.87
CA LEU A 129 -6.11 4.51 9.93
C LEU A 129 -5.22 3.29 10.22
N ALA A 130 -5.32 2.68 11.42
CA ALA A 130 -4.40 1.63 11.86
C ALA A 130 -4.41 0.39 10.94
N GLN A 131 -5.57 0.01 10.43
CA GLN A 131 -5.75 -1.14 9.54
C GLN A 131 -4.93 -1.01 8.24
N ASN A 132 -4.64 0.22 7.77
CA ASN A 132 -3.82 0.45 6.59
C ASN A 132 -2.39 -0.12 6.75
N MET A 133 -1.94 -0.32 7.98
CA MET A 133 -0.58 -0.82 8.27
C MET A 133 -0.42 -2.31 7.97
N VAL A 134 -1.51 -3.06 7.90
CA VAL A 134 -1.54 -4.51 7.62
C VAL A 134 -2.30 -4.85 6.34
N SER A 135 -2.67 -3.87 5.54
CA SER A 135 -3.29 -4.06 4.23
C SER A 135 -2.34 -3.69 3.09
N GLN A 136 -2.48 -4.35 1.94
CA GLN A 136 -1.68 -4.06 0.74
C GLN A 136 -2.11 -2.76 0.02
N GLY A 137 -3.30 -2.27 0.31
CA GLY A 137 -3.79 -0.98 -0.13
C GLY A 137 -4.06 -0.11 1.08
N GLY A 138 -3.58 1.09 1.14
CA GLY A 138 -3.84 2.01 2.24
C GLY A 138 -4.74 3.15 1.82
N GLY A 139 -5.17 3.96 2.80
CA GLY A 139 -5.82 5.24 2.55
C GLY A 139 -7.32 5.27 2.78
N TRP A 140 -7.90 4.26 3.39
CA TRP A 140 -9.28 4.30 3.86
C TRP A 140 -9.35 4.42 5.38
N TYR A 141 -10.47 4.89 5.89
CA TYR A 141 -10.73 5.13 7.29
C TYR A 141 -11.81 4.18 7.80
N ASP A 142 -11.53 3.41 8.85
CA ASP A 142 -12.54 2.61 9.52
C ASP A 142 -13.31 3.46 10.52
N MET A 143 -14.65 3.37 10.48
CA MET A 143 -15.56 4.21 11.24
C MET A 143 -16.15 3.56 12.50
N TRP A 144 -15.84 2.27 12.75
CA TRP A 144 -16.34 1.58 13.91
C TRP A 144 -15.65 2.04 15.20
N ASN A 145 -16.39 2.09 16.30
CA ASN A 145 -15.85 2.50 17.61
C ASN A 145 -14.77 1.57 18.15
N TYR A 146 -14.71 0.31 17.74
CA TYR A 146 -13.65 -0.62 18.18
C TYR A 146 -12.24 -0.17 17.74
N VAL A 147 -12.12 0.61 16.65
CA VAL A 147 -10.82 1.13 16.22
C VAL A 147 -10.29 2.27 17.08
N ASN A 148 -11.05 2.73 18.08
CA ASN A 148 -10.63 3.86 18.91
C ASN A 148 -9.40 3.56 19.79
N ASP A 149 -9.05 2.30 19.99
CA ASP A 149 -7.81 1.87 20.64
C ASP A 149 -6.78 1.33 19.61
N ALA A 150 -7.14 1.24 18.33
CA ALA A 150 -6.31 0.63 17.31
C ALA A 150 -5.01 1.42 17.08
N THR A 151 -3.92 0.68 16.91
CA THR A 151 -2.61 1.19 16.51
C THR A 151 -1.96 0.26 15.52
N GLY A 152 -1.11 0.80 14.63
CA GLY A 152 -0.40 0.01 13.65
C GLY A 152 0.93 0.62 13.21
N TYR A 153 1.81 -0.24 12.74
CA TYR A 153 3.13 0.10 12.22
C TYR A 153 3.38 -0.64 10.91
N ARG A 154 4.06 0.01 9.98
CA ARG A 154 4.47 -0.61 8.72
C ARG A 154 5.87 -0.19 8.34
N VAL A 155 6.63 -1.14 7.80
CA VAL A 155 7.92 -0.92 7.16
C VAL A 155 7.82 -1.41 5.73
N ILE A 156 8.21 -0.58 4.78
CA ILE A 156 8.34 -0.96 3.36
C ILE A 156 9.79 -0.69 2.96
N ASN A 157 10.40 -1.65 2.28
CA ASN A 157 11.67 -1.44 1.60
C ASN A 157 11.53 -1.87 0.15
N THR A 158 11.89 -0.98 -0.77
CA THR A 158 11.84 -1.22 -2.21
C THR A 158 13.08 -0.67 -2.88
N GLY A 159 13.48 -1.27 -3.97
CA GLY A 159 14.61 -0.79 -4.71
C GLY A 159 14.74 -1.43 -6.08
N LEU A 160 15.50 -0.77 -6.95
CA LEU A 160 15.88 -1.24 -8.28
C LEU A 160 17.39 -1.35 -8.34
N ILE A 161 17.89 -2.51 -8.72
CA ILE A 161 19.33 -2.80 -8.85
C ILE A 161 19.59 -3.25 -10.29
N PRO A 162 20.27 -2.48 -11.12
CA PRO A 162 20.78 -2.94 -12.39
C PRO A 162 21.97 -3.88 -12.16
N ILE A 163 21.80 -5.15 -12.51
CA ILE A 163 22.86 -6.18 -12.37
C ILE A 163 23.79 -6.14 -13.58
N THR A 164 23.24 -5.92 -14.77
CA THR A 164 23.97 -5.70 -16.03
C THR A 164 23.26 -4.62 -16.84
N GLU A 165 23.82 -4.23 -17.98
CA GLU A 165 23.15 -3.30 -18.91
C GLU A 165 21.78 -3.80 -19.39
N LYS A 166 21.53 -5.12 -19.36
CA LYS A 166 20.30 -5.75 -19.86
C LYS A 166 19.45 -6.39 -18.79
N PHE A 167 19.95 -6.54 -17.56
CA PHE A 167 19.24 -7.24 -16.50
C PHE A 167 19.17 -6.41 -15.23
N SER A 168 17.97 -6.17 -14.76
CA SER A 168 17.68 -5.44 -13.53
C SER A 168 16.74 -6.24 -12.64
N ILE A 169 16.85 -6.02 -11.33
CA ILE A 169 15.97 -6.60 -10.31
C ILE A 169 15.33 -5.47 -9.51
N ASN A 170 14.01 -5.51 -9.40
CA ASN A 170 13.25 -4.71 -8.44
C ASN A 170 12.76 -5.62 -7.32
N HIS A 171 12.72 -5.10 -6.07
CA HIS A 171 12.14 -5.80 -4.94
C HIS A 171 11.22 -4.90 -4.13
N VAL A 172 10.26 -5.51 -3.45
CA VAL A 172 9.44 -4.87 -2.42
C VAL A 172 9.30 -5.83 -1.25
N LEU A 173 9.74 -5.39 -0.08
CA LEU A 173 9.48 -6.02 1.21
C LEU A 173 8.50 -5.14 1.97
N THR A 174 7.41 -5.71 2.48
CA THR A 174 6.46 -5.04 3.35
C THR A 174 6.28 -5.86 4.62
N TRP A 175 6.48 -5.24 5.76
CA TRP A 175 6.12 -5.78 7.05
C TRP A 175 5.15 -4.83 7.74
N GLY A 176 4.09 -5.38 8.35
CA GLY A 176 3.09 -4.63 9.09
C GLY A 176 2.65 -5.34 10.36
N SER A 177 2.27 -4.58 11.35
CA SER A 177 1.59 -5.05 12.57
C SER A 177 0.55 -4.03 12.98
N ALA A 178 -0.64 -4.49 13.33
CA ALA A 178 -1.69 -3.67 13.89
C ALA A 178 -2.39 -4.40 15.03
N ASP A 179 -2.77 -3.63 16.04
CA ASP A 179 -3.46 -4.10 17.23
C ASP A 179 -4.87 -3.48 17.25
N ASP A 180 -5.86 -4.22 17.77
CA ASP A 180 -7.24 -3.77 18.01
C ASP A 180 -7.98 -3.20 16.78
N ILE A 181 -7.70 -3.74 15.59
CA ILE A 181 -8.32 -3.28 14.33
C ILE A 181 -9.73 -3.86 14.08
N THR A 182 -10.20 -4.79 14.90
CA THR A 182 -11.58 -5.28 14.93
C THR A 182 -11.96 -5.59 16.37
N ASP A 183 -13.24 -5.76 16.64
CA ASP A 183 -13.77 -6.10 17.97
C ASP A 183 -13.37 -7.50 18.48
N TYR A 184 -12.84 -8.36 17.62
CA TYR A 184 -12.45 -9.73 17.93
C TYR A 184 -10.97 -10.04 17.69
N THR A 185 -10.22 -9.14 17.06
CA THR A 185 -8.80 -9.35 16.72
C THR A 185 -7.90 -8.51 17.62
N ASP A 186 -7.16 -9.18 18.50
CA ASP A 186 -6.12 -8.58 19.34
C ASP A 186 -4.95 -8.04 18.49
N LYS A 187 -4.49 -8.84 17.53
CA LYS A 187 -3.32 -8.47 16.73
C LYS A 187 -3.29 -9.10 15.34
N THR A 188 -3.02 -8.29 14.33
CA THR A 188 -2.67 -8.73 12.95
C THR A 188 -1.21 -8.44 12.65
N ARG A 189 -0.51 -9.40 12.04
CA ARG A 189 0.85 -9.25 11.51
C ARG A 189 0.90 -9.71 10.07
N MET A 190 1.57 -8.95 9.24
CA MET A 190 1.74 -9.24 7.81
C MET A 190 3.22 -9.12 7.42
N LEU A 191 3.66 -10.03 6.56
CA LEU A 191 4.95 -9.95 5.85
C LEU A 191 4.70 -10.29 4.38
N SER A 192 5.25 -9.49 3.48
CA SER A 192 5.21 -9.75 2.04
C SER A 192 6.56 -9.41 1.42
N LEU A 193 7.05 -10.26 0.54
CA LEU A 193 8.24 -10.03 -0.24
C LEU A 193 7.96 -10.36 -1.70
N VAL A 194 8.31 -9.45 -2.60
CA VAL A 194 8.24 -9.65 -4.05
C VAL A 194 9.58 -9.25 -4.66
N ALA A 195 10.07 -10.07 -5.60
CA ALA A 195 11.20 -9.74 -6.44
C ALA A 195 10.82 -9.93 -7.91
N ARG A 196 11.13 -8.94 -8.75
CA ARG A 196 10.89 -8.94 -10.18
C ARG A 196 12.19 -8.71 -10.93
N GLY A 197 12.66 -9.74 -11.64
CA GLY A 197 13.73 -9.64 -12.61
C GLY A 197 13.21 -9.26 -13.99
N GLN A 198 13.96 -8.43 -14.70
CA GLN A 198 13.66 -8.02 -16.07
C GLN A 198 14.92 -8.13 -16.92
N TYR A 199 14.84 -8.91 -18.00
CA TYR A 199 15.89 -9.03 -18.99
C TYR A 199 15.44 -8.42 -20.33
N GLN A 200 16.23 -7.49 -20.85
CA GLN A 200 15.98 -6.79 -22.11
C GLN A 200 16.58 -7.55 -23.28
N PHE A 201 15.74 -7.99 -24.22
CA PHE A 201 16.21 -8.51 -25.51
C PHE A 201 16.54 -7.38 -26.48
N THR A 202 15.68 -6.36 -26.51
CA THR A 202 15.81 -5.13 -27.29
C THR A 202 15.34 -3.95 -26.44
N ASP A 203 15.43 -2.72 -26.94
CA ASP A 203 14.93 -1.52 -26.25
C ASP A 203 13.42 -1.59 -25.95
N TYR A 204 12.67 -2.43 -26.66
CA TYR A 204 11.21 -2.53 -26.55
C TYR A 204 10.72 -3.89 -26.01
N VAL A 205 11.51 -4.95 -26.16
CA VAL A 205 11.10 -6.33 -25.82
C VAL A 205 11.87 -6.82 -24.62
N ARG A 206 11.14 -7.32 -23.61
CA ARG A 206 11.70 -7.80 -22.35
C ARG A 206 11.06 -9.08 -21.86
N LEU A 207 11.85 -9.92 -21.19
CA LEU A 207 11.37 -11.01 -20.37
C LEU A 207 11.29 -10.58 -18.93
N ILE A 208 10.17 -10.87 -18.27
CA ILE A 208 9.90 -10.54 -16.87
C ILE A 208 9.69 -11.85 -16.12
N GLY A 209 10.42 -12.01 -15.01
CA GLY A 209 10.20 -13.04 -14.02
C GLY A 209 9.87 -12.42 -12.68
N GLU A 210 8.79 -12.85 -12.03
CA GLU A 210 8.41 -12.36 -10.71
C GLU A 210 8.19 -13.54 -9.76
N VAL A 211 8.71 -13.43 -8.56
CA VAL A 211 8.42 -14.32 -7.44
C VAL A 211 8.01 -13.49 -6.24
N GLY A 212 6.93 -13.89 -5.60
CA GLY A 212 6.43 -13.23 -4.39
C GLY A 212 5.85 -14.23 -3.43
N GLY A 213 5.88 -13.86 -2.14
CA GLY A 213 5.23 -14.59 -1.08
C GLY A 213 4.71 -13.66 -0.01
N PHE A 214 3.68 -14.10 0.68
CA PHE A 214 3.14 -13.38 1.83
C PHE A 214 2.83 -14.34 2.98
N TYR A 215 2.81 -13.77 4.16
CA TYR A 215 2.36 -14.41 5.39
C TYR A 215 1.56 -13.41 6.21
N GLN A 216 0.38 -13.81 6.67
CA GLN A 216 -0.42 -13.05 7.62
C GLN A 216 -0.84 -13.95 8.79
N LYS A 217 -0.84 -13.38 9.97
CA LYS A 217 -1.37 -14.02 11.18
C LYS A 217 -2.28 -13.05 11.91
N ASP A 218 -3.52 -13.49 12.13
CA ASP A 218 -4.48 -12.84 12.98
C ASP A 218 -4.55 -13.59 14.30
N SER A 219 -4.39 -12.88 15.41
CA SER A 219 -4.54 -13.40 16.78
C SER A 219 -5.81 -12.82 17.35
N TYR A 220 -6.68 -13.68 17.88
CA TYR A 220 -8.00 -13.28 18.35
C TYR A 220 -8.04 -13.17 19.87
N ASN A 221 -8.96 -12.35 20.41
CA ASN A 221 -9.16 -12.10 21.83
C ASN A 221 -9.49 -13.37 22.63
N ASN A 222 -10.00 -14.42 21.96
CA ASN A 222 -10.27 -15.72 22.58
C ASN A 222 -9.04 -16.64 22.69
N GLY A 223 -7.84 -16.15 22.32
CA GLY A 223 -6.59 -16.89 22.36
C GLY A 223 -6.33 -17.80 21.14
N THR A 224 -7.23 -17.85 20.17
CA THR A 224 -7.00 -18.57 18.91
C THR A 224 -6.26 -17.72 17.89
N SER A 225 -5.81 -18.30 16.79
CA SER A 225 -5.20 -17.56 15.70
C SER A 225 -5.52 -18.18 14.35
N TYR A 226 -5.57 -17.34 13.33
CA TYR A 226 -5.70 -17.73 11.94
C TYR A 226 -4.46 -17.30 11.16
N LYS A 227 -4.03 -18.14 10.22
CA LYS A 227 -2.87 -17.87 9.37
C LYS A 227 -3.27 -17.94 7.90
N GLN A 228 -2.65 -17.10 7.11
CA GLN A 228 -2.70 -17.09 5.66
C GLN A 228 -1.28 -16.97 5.14
N ALA A 229 -0.92 -17.80 4.18
CA ALA A 229 0.37 -17.71 3.50
C ALA A 229 0.21 -18.21 2.06
N GLY A 230 1.01 -17.66 1.17
CA GLY A 230 0.99 -18.11 -0.22
C GLY A 230 2.13 -17.53 -1.03
N GLU A 231 2.35 -18.13 -2.18
CA GLU A 231 3.37 -17.74 -3.14
C GLU A 231 2.75 -17.50 -4.52
N LYS A 232 3.39 -16.62 -5.27
CA LYS A 232 3.10 -16.33 -6.67
C LYS A 232 4.37 -16.37 -7.49
N TYR A 233 4.33 -17.06 -8.60
CA TYR A 233 5.39 -17.10 -9.60
C TYR A 233 4.80 -16.64 -10.93
N THR A 234 5.43 -15.65 -11.57
CA THR A 234 4.95 -15.11 -12.86
C THR A 234 6.10 -15.07 -13.86
N ILE A 235 5.80 -15.46 -15.08
CA ILE A 235 6.62 -15.19 -16.25
C ILE A 235 5.82 -14.36 -17.24
N ALA A 236 6.43 -13.33 -17.83
CA ALA A 236 5.77 -12.49 -18.81
C ALA A 236 6.72 -12.05 -19.92
N LEU A 237 6.17 -11.90 -21.13
CA LEU A 237 6.79 -11.17 -22.22
C LEU A 237 6.20 -9.78 -22.23
N GLY A 238 7.07 -8.76 -22.11
CA GLY A 238 6.70 -7.35 -22.09
C GLY A 238 7.11 -6.63 -23.38
N LEU A 239 6.23 -5.76 -23.86
CA LEU A 239 6.51 -4.79 -24.90
C LEU A 239 6.35 -3.39 -24.28
N ALA A 240 7.42 -2.61 -24.17
CA ALA A 240 7.43 -1.30 -23.53
C ALA A 240 7.98 -0.21 -24.44
N ASP A 241 7.61 1.02 -24.14
CA ASP A 241 8.11 2.20 -24.90
C ASP A 241 9.45 2.69 -24.33
N GLY A 242 10.49 1.84 -24.47
CA GLY A 242 11.85 2.17 -24.10
C GLY A 242 12.55 1.13 -23.20
N PRO A 243 13.86 1.28 -22.98
CA PRO A 243 14.70 0.28 -22.33
C PRO A 243 14.60 0.29 -20.79
N ASP A 244 14.20 1.40 -20.16
CA ASP A 244 14.23 1.52 -18.72
C ASP A 244 13.23 0.58 -18.04
N PHE A 245 13.55 0.13 -16.85
CA PHE A 245 12.68 -0.75 -16.06
C PHE A 245 11.28 -0.15 -15.87
N MET A 246 11.19 1.16 -15.73
CA MET A 246 9.94 1.90 -15.54
C MET A 246 9.32 2.42 -16.85
N SER A 247 9.89 2.12 -18.04
CA SER A 247 9.34 2.60 -19.31
C SER A 247 7.89 2.15 -19.52
N ARG A 248 7.02 3.09 -19.84
CA ARG A 248 5.58 2.90 -20.10
C ARG A 248 5.15 3.74 -21.32
N PRO A 249 4.09 3.31 -22.04
CA PRO A 249 3.22 2.16 -21.80
C PRO A 249 3.94 0.82 -21.94
N GLU A 250 3.47 -0.19 -21.20
CA GLU A 250 3.92 -1.57 -21.30
C GLU A 250 2.75 -2.51 -21.48
N LEU A 251 2.81 -3.35 -22.51
CA LEU A 251 1.91 -4.47 -22.74
C LEU A 251 2.61 -5.76 -22.28
N ARG A 252 1.97 -6.54 -21.44
CA ARG A 252 2.46 -7.84 -20.96
C ARG A 252 1.53 -8.97 -21.33
N ILE A 253 2.09 -10.06 -21.81
CA ILE A 253 1.42 -11.36 -21.90
C ILE A 253 2.05 -12.23 -20.82
N PHE A 254 1.27 -12.76 -19.90
CA PHE A 254 1.81 -13.43 -18.72
C PHE A 254 1.12 -14.77 -18.41
N ALA A 255 1.87 -15.62 -17.70
CA ALA A 255 1.39 -16.78 -16.99
C ALA A 255 1.83 -16.67 -15.52
N SER A 256 0.91 -16.90 -14.60
CA SER A 256 1.16 -16.89 -13.16
C SER A 256 0.69 -18.21 -12.53
N TYR A 257 1.50 -18.75 -11.66
CA TYR A 257 1.14 -19.84 -10.75
C TYR A 257 0.96 -19.25 -9.35
N LEU A 258 -0.17 -19.53 -8.71
CA LEU A 258 -0.49 -19.12 -7.36
C LEU A 258 -0.64 -20.36 -6.48
N ASN A 259 -0.13 -20.30 -5.27
CA ASN A 259 -0.22 -21.37 -4.28
C ASN A 259 -0.59 -20.80 -2.90
N ASP A 260 -1.55 -21.44 -2.22
CA ASP A 260 -1.84 -21.24 -0.81
C ASP A 260 -1.07 -22.26 0.02
N SER A 261 -0.18 -21.80 0.89
CA SER A 261 0.70 -22.65 1.70
C SER A 261 0.08 -23.12 3.01
N GLU A 262 -1.07 -22.56 3.42
CA GLU A 262 -1.79 -22.93 4.64
C GLU A 262 -2.95 -23.92 4.37
N ASP A 263 -3.02 -24.46 3.15
CA ASP A 263 -4.03 -25.45 2.73
C ASP A 263 -5.48 -24.97 2.83
N GLY A 264 -5.66 -23.65 2.67
CA GLY A 264 -6.96 -22.96 2.76
C GLY A 264 -7.89 -23.20 1.59
N LYS A 265 -7.39 -23.76 0.48
CA LYS A 265 -8.11 -24.03 -0.76
C LYS A 265 -8.91 -22.83 -1.29
N PRO A 266 -8.29 -21.66 -1.50
CA PRO A 266 -9.02 -20.47 -1.92
C PRO A 266 -9.39 -20.44 -3.40
N PHE A 267 -8.97 -21.44 -4.18
CA PHE A 267 -9.16 -21.51 -5.63
C PHE A 267 -10.17 -22.59 -6.03
N GLU A 268 -10.66 -22.51 -7.27
CA GLU A 268 -11.54 -23.52 -7.89
C GLU A 268 -12.76 -23.87 -7.01
N ASP A 269 -13.54 -22.86 -6.64
CA ASP A 269 -14.70 -22.99 -5.75
C ASP A 269 -14.37 -23.65 -4.40
N GLN A 270 -13.21 -23.30 -3.83
CA GLN A 270 -12.71 -23.81 -2.56
C GLN A 270 -12.32 -25.30 -2.57
N THR A 271 -11.91 -25.82 -3.73
CA THR A 271 -11.46 -27.20 -3.87
C THR A 271 -9.95 -27.35 -4.04
N ALA A 272 -9.25 -26.27 -4.46
CA ALA A 272 -7.83 -26.28 -4.73
C ALA A 272 -7.06 -25.24 -3.92
N ASN A 273 -5.82 -25.56 -3.55
CA ASN A 273 -4.87 -24.65 -2.91
C ASN A 273 -3.87 -24.02 -3.90
N ASN A 274 -3.99 -24.29 -5.17
CA ASN A 274 -3.19 -23.66 -6.23
C ASN A 274 -3.99 -23.47 -7.51
N THR A 275 -3.53 -22.53 -8.36
CA THR A 275 -4.15 -22.28 -9.67
C THR A 275 -3.17 -21.62 -10.64
N TRP A 276 -3.49 -21.74 -11.93
CA TRP A 276 -2.82 -20.99 -12.99
C TRP A 276 -3.70 -19.85 -13.49
N ASN A 277 -3.08 -18.69 -13.68
CA ASN A 277 -3.70 -17.52 -14.28
C ASN A 277 -2.91 -17.08 -15.52
N PHE A 278 -3.61 -16.84 -16.63
CA PHE A 278 -3.03 -16.39 -17.89
C PHE A 278 -3.74 -15.09 -18.30
N GLY A 279 -2.99 -14.15 -18.83
CA GLY A 279 -3.61 -12.92 -19.21
C GLY A 279 -2.73 -11.98 -20.03
N VAL A 280 -3.38 -10.87 -20.39
CA VAL A 280 -2.75 -9.71 -21.02
C VAL A 280 -3.01 -8.51 -20.11
N GLN A 281 -1.99 -7.73 -19.85
CA GLN A 281 -2.04 -6.52 -19.03
C GLN A 281 -1.42 -5.36 -19.80
N VAL A 282 -2.06 -4.21 -19.73
CA VAL A 282 -1.49 -2.94 -20.18
C VAL A 282 -1.31 -2.04 -18.97
N GLU A 283 -0.14 -1.44 -18.85
CA GLU A 283 0.19 -0.48 -17.81
C GLU A 283 0.69 0.81 -18.46
N ALA A 284 0.06 1.92 -18.13
CA ALA A 284 0.44 3.24 -18.64
C ALA A 284 0.29 4.29 -17.53
N TRP A 285 1.19 5.25 -17.54
CA TRP A 285 1.08 6.50 -16.77
C TRP A 285 1.64 7.65 -17.59
N TRP A 286 1.16 8.86 -17.31
CA TRP A 286 1.56 10.11 -17.97
C TRP A 286 1.60 11.27 -16.97
#